data_342f15e8495dc2b568ebf5fe100d3cd4
#
_entry.id   342f15e8495dc2b568ebf5fe100d3cd4
#
_cell.length_a   1.000
_cell.length_b   1.000
_cell.length_c   1.000
_cell.angle_alpha   90.00
_cell.angle_beta   90.00
_cell.angle_gamma   90.00
#
_symmetry.space_group_name_H-M   'P 1'
#
loop_
_entity.id
_entity.type
_entity.pdbx_description
1 polymer ?
#
loop_
_entity_poly.entity_id
_entity_poly.type
_entity_poly.pdbx_seq_one_letter_code
_entity_poly.pdbx_strand_id
1 'polypeptide(L)'
;KLQEDSYLEYAKSVAIRMFPISSTLGIAEGIETALACHQITKCNTWATMNTAFMKKFRVPAGVKNLIIFADSDANAAGHAAAFECAAANLHAKNDLESVSVRWPAQGDFNDLLLNGSEVFEWVFHRGMKQ
;
A
#
# COMPACT_ATOMS: atom_id res chain seq x y z
N LYS A 1 24.36 -16.32 14.43
CA LYS A 1 23.25 -16.82 13.65
C LYS A 1 22.04 -15.97 13.86
N LEU A 2 21.38 -15.64 12.77
CA LEU A 2 20.15 -14.90 12.86
C LEU A 2 19.08 -15.72 13.56
N GLN A 3 18.33 -15.07 14.41
CA GLN A 3 17.20 -15.70 15.03
C GLN A 3 16.10 -15.85 14.01
N GLU A 4 15.52 -17.03 13.92
CA GLU A 4 14.45 -17.27 12.98
C GLU A 4 13.28 -16.34 13.21
N ASP A 5 12.94 -16.12 14.49
CA ASP A 5 11.81 -15.23 14.81
C ASP A 5 12.07 -13.82 14.34
N SER A 6 13.28 -13.31 14.53
CA SER A 6 13.62 -11.97 14.06
C SER A 6 13.55 -11.87 12.55
N TYR A 7 14.03 -12.91 11.86
CA TYR A 7 14.00 -12.93 10.42
C TYR A 7 12.54 -12.93 9.92
N LEU A 8 11.70 -13.74 10.54
CA LEU A 8 10.31 -13.83 10.12
C LEU A 8 9.56 -12.51 10.37
N GLU A 9 9.84 -11.85 11.50
CA GLU A 9 9.23 -10.55 11.77
C GLU A 9 9.66 -9.54 10.73
N TYR A 10 10.94 -9.51 10.40
CA TYR A 10 11.43 -8.61 9.36
C TYR A 10 10.78 -8.91 8.02
N ALA A 11 10.70 -10.19 7.65
CA ALA A 11 10.11 -10.57 6.36
C ALA A 11 8.64 -10.19 6.27
N LYS A 12 7.91 -10.20 7.38
CA LYS A 12 6.49 -9.85 7.37
C LYS A 12 6.24 -8.41 6.99
N SER A 13 7.20 -7.54 7.23
CA SER A 13 7.02 -6.13 6.99
C SER A 13 7.89 -5.58 5.87
N VAL A 14 8.61 -6.46 5.17
CA VAL A 14 9.51 -6.04 4.11
C VAL A 14 8.72 -5.72 2.83
N ALA A 15 9.14 -4.67 2.17
CA ALA A 15 8.68 -4.35 0.83
C ALA A 15 9.89 -3.92 0.02
N ILE A 16 9.79 -3.97 -1.29
CA ILE A 16 10.85 -3.46 -2.15
C ILE A 16 10.76 -1.94 -2.14
N ARG A 17 11.78 -1.31 -1.57
CA ARG A 17 11.81 0.13 -1.37
C ARG A 17 12.40 0.80 -2.60
N MET A 18 11.54 1.05 -3.57
CA MET A 18 11.95 1.58 -4.87
C MET A 18 12.26 3.06 -4.82
N PHE A 19 11.76 3.76 -3.83
CA PHE A 19 11.92 5.20 -3.67
C PHE A 19 12.19 5.51 -2.20
N PRO A 20 12.77 6.69 -1.90
CA PRO A 20 12.98 7.06 -0.50
C PRO A 20 11.68 7.15 0.29
N ILE A 21 11.79 7.02 1.61
CA ILE A 21 10.68 7.28 2.50
C ILE A 21 10.26 8.74 2.37
N SER A 22 8.95 8.96 2.42
CA SER A 22 8.42 10.31 2.52
C SER A 22 7.21 10.27 3.44
N SER A 23 6.71 11.45 3.83
CA SER A 23 5.58 11.51 4.74
C SER A 23 4.33 10.88 4.13
N THR A 24 4.21 10.87 2.82
CA THR A 24 3.17 10.13 2.11
C THR A 24 3.84 9.00 1.35
N LEU A 25 3.46 7.77 1.67
CA LEU A 25 4.04 6.58 1.07
C LEU A 25 2.95 5.76 0.42
N GLY A 26 3.22 5.29 -0.80
CA GLY A 26 2.32 4.36 -1.47
C GLY A 26 2.85 2.95 -1.41
N ILE A 27 1.96 1.97 -1.46
CA ILE A 27 2.33 0.58 -1.69
C ILE A 27 1.43 -0.02 -2.74
N ALA A 28 1.99 -0.95 -3.50
CA ALA A 28 1.26 -1.69 -4.51
C ALA A 28 1.80 -3.12 -4.50
N GLU A 29 1.05 -4.05 -5.09
CA GLU A 29 1.47 -5.44 -5.06
C GLU A 29 2.69 -5.68 -5.92
N GLY A 30 2.65 -5.24 -7.17
CA GLY A 30 3.72 -5.51 -8.12
C GLY A 30 4.62 -4.32 -8.37
N ILE A 31 5.83 -4.60 -8.86
CA ILE A 31 6.80 -3.56 -9.19
C ILE A 31 6.27 -2.65 -10.29
N GLU A 32 5.69 -3.24 -11.34
CA GLU A 32 5.17 -2.44 -12.45
C GLU A 32 4.03 -1.54 -12.01
N THR A 33 3.15 -2.05 -11.16
CA THR A 33 2.06 -1.25 -10.63
C THR A 33 2.59 -0.12 -9.77
N ALA A 34 3.60 -0.40 -8.94
CA ALA A 34 4.20 0.63 -8.10
C ALA A 34 4.82 1.74 -8.94
N LEU A 35 5.51 1.37 -10.03
CA LEU A 35 6.10 2.37 -10.92
C LEU A 35 5.03 3.20 -11.62
N ALA A 36 3.94 2.55 -12.07
CA ALA A 36 2.85 3.27 -12.71
C ALA A 36 2.20 4.24 -11.75
N CYS A 37 1.97 3.81 -10.51
CA CYS A 37 1.36 4.67 -9.49
C CYS A 37 2.25 5.86 -9.19
N HIS A 38 3.56 5.65 -9.09
CA HIS A 38 4.48 6.77 -8.91
C HIS A 38 4.40 7.75 -10.07
N GLN A 39 4.33 7.23 -11.28
CA GLN A 39 4.27 8.08 -12.47
C GLN A 39 2.99 8.89 -12.52
N ILE A 40 1.86 8.28 -12.15
CA ILE A 40 0.56 8.93 -12.19
C ILE A 40 0.41 9.95 -11.07
N THR A 41 0.80 9.58 -9.85
CA THR A 41 0.48 10.37 -8.65
C THR A 41 1.66 11.13 -8.08
N LYS A 42 2.87 10.82 -8.55
CA LYS A 42 4.13 11.34 -7.99
C LYS A 42 4.39 10.86 -6.57
N CYS A 43 3.64 9.90 -6.09
CA CYS A 43 3.79 9.33 -4.76
C CYS A 43 4.89 8.28 -4.77
N ASN A 44 5.83 8.35 -3.83
CA ASN A 44 6.84 7.31 -3.69
C ASN A 44 6.15 6.02 -3.26
N THR A 45 6.21 5.01 -4.11
CA THR A 45 5.43 3.78 -3.96
C THR A 45 6.36 2.59 -3.95
N TRP A 46 6.16 1.71 -2.95
CA TRP A 46 6.95 0.49 -2.80
C TRP A 46 6.13 -0.71 -3.23
N ALA A 47 6.80 -1.80 -3.61
CA ALA A 47 6.12 -3.02 -4.03
C ALA A 47 6.15 -4.05 -2.90
N THR A 48 5.00 -4.62 -2.59
CA THR A 48 4.90 -5.65 -1.55
C THR A 48 5.02 -7.07 -2.12
N MET A 49 4.94 -7.21 -3.42
CA MET A 49 5.17 -8.43 -4.20
C MET A 49 3.97 -9.38 -4.27
N ASN A 50 3.19 -9.51 -3.21
CA ASN A 50 1.99 -10.35 -3.27
C ASN A 50 1.02 -9.92 -2.18
N THR A 51 -0.18 -10.50 -2.21
CA THR A 51 -1.23 -10.11 -1.26
C THR A 51 -0.89 -10.50 0.17
N ALA A 52 -0.18 -11.60 0.38
CA ALA A 52 0.21 -12.01 1.73
C ALA A 52 1.14 -10.99 2.37
N PHE A 53 2.12 -10.52 1.61
CA PHE A 53 3.03 -9.49 2.12
C PHE A 53 2.34 -8.15 2.27
N MET A 54 1.39 -7.83 1.39
CA MET A 54 0.62 -6.60 1.55
C MET A 54 -0.14 -6.58 2.87
N LYS A 55 -0.79 -7.68 3.22
CA LYS A 55 -1.52 -7.78 4.49
C LYS A 55 -0.61 -7.51 5.69
N LYS A 56 0.63 -7.93 5.58
CA LYS A 56 1.59 -7.87 6.70
C LYS A 56 2.44 -6.61 6.69
N PHE A 57 2.32 -5.79 5.66
CA PHE A 57 3.11 -4.59 5.56
C PHE A 57 2.76 -3.62 6.69
N ARG A 58 3.80 -3.05 7.31
CA ARG A 58 3.64 -2.03 8.35
C ARG A 58 4.52 -0.85 7.98
N VAL A 59 3.97 0.35 8.10
CA VAL A 59 4.70 1.55 7.72
C VAL A 59 5.86 1.79 8.66
N PRO A 60 6.99 2.27 8.12
CA PRO A 60 8.10 2.72 8.97
C PRO A 60 7.77 4.04 9.64
N ALA A 61 8.60 4.40 10.60
CA ALA A 61 8.46 5.68 11.31
C ALA A 61 8.54 6.84 10.33
N GLY A 62 7.78 7.87 10.60
CA GLY A 62 7.80 9.09 9.80
C GLY A 62 6.78 9.14 8.68
N VAL A 63 6.12 8.01 8.38
CA VAL A 63 5.07 8.00 7.37
C VAL A 63 3.78 8.46 8.00
N LYS A 64 3.20 9.51 7.48
CA LYS A 64 1.96 10.09 8.01
C LYS A 64 0.74 9.72 7.21
N ASN A 65 0.92 9.43 5.93
CA ASN A 65 -0.18 9.06 5.05
C ASN A 65 0.26 7.85 4.24
N LEU A 66 -0.54 6.78 4.30
CA LEU A 66 -0.29 5.57 3.52
C LEU A 66 -1.35 5.45 2.46
N ILE A 67 -0.95 5.24 1.21
CA ILE A 67 -1.86 5.01 0.10
C ILE A 67 -1.63 3.59 -0.40
N ILE A 68 -2.67 2.78 -0.36
CA ILE A 68 -2.59 1.40 -0.81
C ILE A 68 -3.27 1.33 -2.17
N PHE A 69 -2.49 1.01 -3.21
CA PHE A 69 -3.00 0.93 -4.57
C PHE A 69 -3.38 -0.53 -4.87
N ALA A 70 -4.67 -0.76 -5.08
CA ALA A 70 -5.20 -2.08 -5.39
C ALA A 70 -5.73 -2.07 -6.82
N ASP A 71 -5.45 -3.13 -7.57
CA ASP A 71 -5.93 -3.21 -8.94
C ASP A 71 -7.38 -3.64 -8.97
N SER A 72 -8.16 -3.04 -9.88
CA SER A 72 -9.57 -3.33 -9.99
C SER A 72 -9.84 -4.72 -10.57
N ASP A 73 -8.95 -5.19 -11.45
CA ASP A 73 -9.12 -6.51 -12.04
C ASP A 73 -8.62 -7.63 -11.13
N ALA A 74 -8.03 -7.27 -10.00
CA ALA A 74 -7.67 -8.28 -9.02
C ALA A 74 -8.94 -8.91 -8.49
N ASN A 75 -8.84 -10.17 -8.08
CA ASN A 75 -9.98 -10.80 -7.45
C ASN A 75 -10.22 -10.19 -6.08
N ALA A 76 -11.29 -10.64 -5.41
CA ALA A 76 -11.64 -10.09 -4.10
C ALA A 76 -10.50 -10.18 -3.09
N ALA A 77 -9.57 -11.12 -3.28
CA ALA A 77 -8.45 -11.27 -2.36
C ALA A 77 -7.52 -10.05 -2.36
N GLY A 78 -7.33 -9.42 -3.53
CA GLY A 78 -6.50 -8.22 -3.60
C GLY A 78 -7.10 -7.06 -2.84
N HIS A 79 -8.39 -6.83 -3.01
CA HIS A 79 -9.08 -5.77 -2.28
C HIS A 79 -9.13 -6.06 -0.79
N ALA A 80 -9.41 -7.32 -0.43
CA ALA A 80 -9.41 -7.71 0.98
C ALA A 80 -8.06 -7.48 1.63
N ALA A 81 -6.97 -7.82 0.92
CA ALA A 81 -5.62 -7.61 1.44
C ALA A 81 -5.35 -6.13 1.67
N ALA A 82 -5.79 -5.27 0.74
CA ALA A 82 -5.59 -3.84 0.86
C ALA A 82 -6.32 -3.27 2.08
N PHE A 83 -7.58 -3.66 2.28
CA PHE A 83 -8.35 -3.16 3.42
C PHE A 83 -7.85 -3.75 4.74
N GLU A 84 -7.40 -4.99 4.72
CA GLU A 84 -6.79 -5.59 5.92
C GLU A 84 -5.50 -4.88 6.29
N CYS A 85 -4.69 -4.54 5.30
CA CYS A 85 -3.47 -3.77 5.51
C CYS A 85 -3.79 -2.40 6.10
N ALA A 86 -4.82 -1.73 5.56
CA ALA A 86 -5.23 -0.42 6.07
C ALA A 86 -5.62 -0.51 7.53
N ALA A 87 -6.47 -1.48 7.88
CA ALA A 87 -6.93 -1.63 9.26
C ALA A 87 -5.77 -1.93 10.20
N ALA A 88 -4.88 -2.82 9.81
CA ALA A 88 -3.76 -3.19 10.65
C ALA A 88 -2.83 -2.00 10.93
N ASN A 89 -2.56 -1.19 9.91
CA ASN A 89 -1.70 -0.03 10.09
C ASN A 89 -2.36 1.06 10.91
N LEU A 90 -3.68 1.22 10.79
CA LEU A 90 -4.40 2.18 11.64
C LEU A 90 -4.40 1.79 13.10
N HIS A 91 -4.37 0.49 13.40
CA HIS A 91 -4.36 0.00 14.79
C HIS A 91 -2.96 -0.10 15.36
N ALA A 92 -1.93 -0.09 14.53
CA ALA A 92 -0.56 -0.23 14.99
C ALA A 92 -0.05 1.11 15.54
N LYS A 93 0.99 1.03 16.36
CA LYS A 93 1.65 2.25 16.85
C LYS A 93 2.60 2.75 15.77
N ASN A 94 2.27 3.89 15.20
CA ASN A 94 3.08 4.53 14.17
C ASN A 94 2.65 5.98 14.05
N ASP A 95 3.20 6.68 13.07
CA ASP A 95 2.95 8.10 12.90
C ASP A 95 1.79 8.42 11.95
N LEU A 96 1.06 7.41 11.50
CA LEU A 96 0.02 7.60 10.51
C LEU A 96 -1.10 8.52 10.98
N GLU A 97 -1.48 9.41 10.10
CA GLU A 97 -2.66 10.26 10.26
C GLU A 97 -3.81 9.76 9.39
N SER A 98 -3.48 9.18 8.23
CA SER A 98 -4.51 8.64 7.36
C SER A 98 -3.98 7.46 6.56
N VAL A 99 -4.90 6.60 6.15
CA VAL A 99 -4.64 5.53 5.20
C VAL A 99 -5.73 5.57 4.15
N SER A 100 -5.37 5.46 2.89
CA SER A 100 -6.36 5.35 1.83
C SER A 100 -6.11 4.10 1.01
N VAL A 101 -7.19 3.58 0.43
CA VAL A 101 -7.13 2.51 -0.55
C VAL A 101 -7.66 3.09 -1.85
N ARG A 102 -6.86 3.00 -2.91
CA ARG A 102 -7.24 3.50 -4.23
C ARG A 102 -7.25 2.35 -5.23
N TRP A 103 -8.20 2.41 -6.15
CA TRP A 103 -8.24 1.41 -7.22
C TRP A 103 -8.82 2.07 -8.46
N PRO A 104 -8.37 1.66 -9.67
CA PRO A 104 -8.93 2.21 -10.89
C PRO A 104 -10.33 1.64 -11.12
N ALA A 105 -11.16 2.38 -11.83
CA ALA A 105 -12.52 1.94 -12.13
C ALA A 105 -12.50 0.64 -12.94
N GLN A 106 -11.50 0.47 -13.78
CA GLN A 106 -11.34 -0.72 -14.61
C GLN A 106 -9.88 -1.08 -14.73
N GLY A 107 -9.59 -2.38 -14.73
CA GLY A 107 -8.25 -2.86 -14.98
C GLY A 107 -7.26 -2.60 -13.86
N ASP A 108 -6.02 -2.34 -14.22
CA ASP A 108 -4.96 -2.07 -13.26
C ASP A 108 -4.41 -0.65 -13.47
N PHE A 109 -3.44 -0.28 -12.64
CA PHE A 109 -2.88 1.07 -12.75
C PHE A 109 -2.01 1.25 -13.99
N ASN A 110 -1.51 0.18 -14.58
CA ASN A 110 -0.84 0.30 -15.87
C ASN A 110 -1.84 0.68 -16.96
N ASP A 111 -3.03 0.08 -16.93
CA ASP A 111 -4.11 0.47 -17.85
C ASP A 111 -4.51 1.91 -17.64
N LEU A 112 -4.58 2.35 -16.40
CA LEU A 112 -4.92 3.72 -16.07
C LEU A 112 -3.90 4.70 -16.66
N LEU A 113 -2.62 4.34 -16.59
CA LEU A 113 -1.56 5.18 -17.15
C LEU A 113 -1.77 5.39 -18.63
N LEU A 114 -2.25 4.37 -19.33
CA LEU A 114 -2.45 4.44 -20.76
C LEU A 114 -3.78 5.08 -21.15
N ASN A 115 -4.83 4.85 -20.38
CA ASN A 115 -6.20 5.18 -20.79
C ASN A 115 -6.85 6.30 -19.98
N GLY A 116 -6.32 6.62 -18.81
CA GLY A 116 -6.83 7.72 -17.99
C GLY A 116 -8.21 7.47 -17.39
N SER A 117 -8.47 6.24 -16.95
CA SER A 117 -9.74 5.90 -16.30
C SER A 117 -9.88 6.59 -14.95
N GLU A 118 -11.10 6.55 -14.39
CA GLU A 118 -11.35 7.06 -13.06
C GLU A 118 -10.69 6.20 -12.00
N VAL A 119 -10.35 6.83 -10.87
CA VAL A 119 -9.79 6.17 -9.71
C VAL A 119 -10.73 6.37 -8.54
N PHE A 120 -11.07 5.27 -7.88
CA PHE A 120 -11.87 5.34 -6.67
C PHE A 120 -10.94 5.33 -5.46
N GLU A 121 -11.39 5.95 -4.37
CA GLU A 121 -10.58 6.05 -3.16
C GLU A 121 -11.46 5.96 -1.93
N TRP A 122 -10.99 5.20 -0.95
CA TRP A 122 -11.60 5.17 0.37
C TRP A 122 -10.55 5.63 1.37
N VAL A 123 -10.85 6.69 2.13
CA VAL A 123 -9.88 7.29 3.05
C VAL A 123 -10.32 7.07 4.48
N PHE A 124 -9.39 6.62 5.32
CA PHE A 124 -9.60 6.44 6.74
C PHE A 124 -8.68 7.39 7.49
N HIS A 125 -9.21 8.14 8.43
CA HIS A 125 -8.43 9.07 9.24
C HIS A 125 -8.32 8.52 10.66
N ARG A 126 -7.10 8.57 11.19
CA ARG A 126 -6.86 8.12 12.56
C ARG A 126 -7.48 9.12 13.53
N GLY A 127 -8.04 8.58 14.62
CA GLY A 127 -8.61 9.43 15.66
C GLY A 127 -9.98 9.99 15.34
N MET A 128 -10.54 9.62 14.19
CA MET A 128 -11.87 10.06 13.85
C MET A 128 -12.89 9.36 14.72
N LYS A 129 -13.80 10.11 15.28
CA LYS A 129 -14.85 9.54 16.11
C LYS A 129 -16.02 9.14 15.24
N GLN A 130 -16.64 8.06 15.60
CA GLN A 130 -17.80 7.56 14.90
C GLN A 130 -19.07 8.17 15.47
#